data_31f2471424226ea45cffada59e4e13a1
#
_entry.id   31f2471424226ea45cffada59e4e13a1
#
_cell.length_a   1.000
_cell.length_b   1.000
_cell.length_c   1.000
_cell.angle_alpha   90.00
_cell.angle_beta   90.00
_cell.angle_gamma   90.00
#
_symmetry.space_group_name_H-M   'P 1'
#
loop_
_entity.id
_entity.type
_entity.pdbx_description
1 polymer ?
#
loop_
_entity_poly.entity_id
_entity_poly.type
_entity_poly.pdbx_seq_one_letter_code
_entity_poly.pdbx_strand_id
1 'polypeptide(L)'
;PKIMLKLLIYGYSYGIRSSRKLERETHYNLSFIWLTGGLKPDFKTIAEFRRNNKSSLANVLKQCARVCIKLGLIEGNTLFLDGSKIRASASIDNSWDENRCLKRLEKIDKRIAEILSECEDTDQNESEDSSLVKMEEELSDNQKLRSKVVKILENLNVEDKKSLNSTDPDCAKIHGRQGSHAGYNAQIVVDEKHGLILNSDVVNDNHDQHQFSGQIEQACDVLGKKPKVACSDSGFSNIDELEKIDIK
;
A
#
# COMPACT_ATOMS: atom_id res chain seq x y z
N PRO A 1 -21.44 -10.79 -8.16
CA PRO A 1 -20.20 -11.04 -7.42
C PRO A 1 -19.44 -12.27 -7.92
N LYS A 2 -20.12 -13.44 -8.05
CA LYS A 2 -19.49 -14.72 -8.43
C LYS A 2 -18.71 -14.65 -9.76
N ILE A 3 -19.26 -13.99 -10.79
CA ILE A 3 -18.62 -13.84 -12.10
C ILE A 3 -17.37 -12.95 -11.99
N MET A 4 -17.45 -11.85 -11.23
CA MET A 4 -16.32 -10.96 -10.99
C MET A 4 -15.19 -11.66 -10.26
N LEU A 5 -15.51 -12.50 -9.26
CA LEU A 5 -14.51 -13.31 -8.56
C LEU A 5 -13.83 -14.30 -9.51
N LYS A 6 -14.61 -15.01 -10.34
CA LYS A 6 -14.06 -15.92 -11.36
C LYS A 6 -13.13 -15.19 -12.34
N LEU A 7 -13.56 -14.00 -12.81
CA LEU A 7 -12.78 -13.17 -13.72
C LEU A 7 -11.42 -12.77 -13.09
N LEU A 8 -11.42 -12.36 -11.82
CA LEU A 8 -10.20 -11.99 -11.11
C LEU A 8 -9.28 -13.19 -10.92
N ILE A 9 -9.79 -14.31 -10.40
CA ILE A 9 -8.98 -15.52 -10.14
C ILE A 9 -8.35 -16.02 -11.44
N TYR A 10 -9.16 -16.17 -12.50
CA TYR A 10 -8.69 -16.65 -13.79
C TYR A 10 -7.71 -15.67 -14.43
N GLY A 11 -8.00 -14.38 -14.40
CA GLY A 11 -7.11 -13.35 -14.93
C GLY A 11 -5.75 -13.35 -14.21
N TYR A 12 -5.74 -13.48 -12.90
CA TYR A 12 -4.51 -13.51 -12.11
C TYR A 12 -3.68 -14.77 -12.34
N SER A 13 -4.32 -15.92 -12.56
CA SER A 13 -3.59 -17.15 -12.93
C SER A 13 -2.87 -17.02 -14.28
N TYR A 14 -3.34 -16.14 -15.15
CA TYR A 14 -2.67 -15.76 -16.42
C TYR A 14 -1.77 -14.51 -16.29
N GLY A 15 -1.51 -14.03 -15.07
CA GLY A 15 -0.68 -12.84 -14.83
C GLY A 15 -1.34 -11.51 -15.23
N ILE A 16 -2.65 -11.50 -15.55
CA ILE A 16 -3.39 -10.30 -15.96
C ILE A 16 -3.94 -9.59 -14.73
N ARG A 17 -3.22 -8.59 -14.23
CA ARG A 17 -3.58 -7.81 -13.02
C ARG A 17 -4.32 -6.51 -13.32
N SER A 18 -4.16 -5.96 -14.51
CA SER A 18 -4.77 -4.68 -14.91
C SER A 18 -6.26 -4.84 -15.20
N SER A 19 -7.11 -4.00 -14.61
CA SER A 19 -8.56 -3.99 -14.87
C SER A 19 -8.87 -3.73 -16.34
N ARG A 20 -8.13 -2.83 -17.00
CA ARG A 20 -8.29 -2.54 -18.44
C ARG A 20 -7.92 -3.73 -19.33
N LYS A 21 -6.87 -4.48 -18.94
CA LYS A 21 -6.53 -5.71 -19.66
C LYS A 21 -7.58 -6.79 -19.43
N LEU A 22 -8.10 -6.95 -18.20
CA LEU A 22 -9.19 -7.90 -17.91
C LEU A 22 -10.45 -7.56 -18.69
N GLU A 23 -10.87 -6.31 -18.77
CA GLU A 23 -11.97 -5.86 -19.62
C GLU A 23 -11.73 -6.28 -21.06
N ARG A 24 -10.56 -5.97 -21.64
CA ARG A 24 -10.20 -6.35 -23.00
C ARG A 24 -10.31 -7.86 -23.25
N GLU A 25 -9.84 -8.69 -22.30
CA GLU A 25 -9.94 -10.15 -22.42
C GLU A 25 -11.41 -10.62 -22.47
N THR A 26 -12.33 -9.99 -21.76
CA THR A 26 -13.77 -10.34 -21.84
C THR A 26 -14.41 -10.01 -23.19
N HIS A 27 -13.75 -9.22 -24.04
CA HIS A 27 -14.22 -8.89 -25.39
C HIS A 27 -13.65 -9.80 -26.48
N TYR A 28 -12.40 -10.28 -26.30
CA TYR A 28 -11.67 -10.93 -27.40
C TYR A 28 -11.20 -12.35 -27.09
N ASN A 29 -11.12 -12.74 -25.82
CA ASN A 29 -10.61 -14.05 -25.41
C ASN A 29 -11.77 -15.00 -25.11
N LEU A 30 -11.89 -16.08 -25.89
CA LEU A 30 -12.98 -17.05 -25.77
C LEU A 30 -13.12 -17.64 -24.36
N SER A 31 -12.01 -17.92 -23.69
CA SER A 31 -12.03 -18.46 -22.33
C SER A 31 -12.66 -17.47 -21.34
N PHE A 32 -12.31 -16.18 -21.45
CA PHE A 32 -12.89 -15.13 -20.61
C PHE A 32 -14.36 -14.86 -20.95
N ILE A 33 -14.71 -14.86 -22.24
CA ILE A 33 -16.10 -14.72 -22.70
C ILE A 33 -16.96 -15.85 -22.14
N TRP A 34 -16.49 -17.09 -22.25
CA TRP A 34 -17.20 -18.25 -21.71
C TRP A 34 -17.31 -18.17 -20.18
N LEU A 35 -16.22 -17.85 -19.48
CA LEU A 35 -16.17 -17.75 -18.03
C LEU A 35 -17.16 -16.71 -17.47
N THR A 36 -17.29 -15.59 -18.17
CA THR A 36 -18.20 -14.49 -17.78
C THR A 36 -19.64 -14.71 -18.28
N GLY A 37 -19.89 -15.74 -19.08
CA GLY A 37 -21.20 -15.96 -19.71
C GLY A 37 -21.56 -14.87 -20.73
N GLY A 38 -20.55 -14.31 -21.41
CA GLY A 38 -20.71 -13.22 -22.38
C GLY A 38 -20.83 -11.82 -21.75
N LEU A 39 -20.78 -11.69 -20.43
CA LEU A 39 -20.78 -10.39 -19.77
C LEU A 39 -19.44 -9.68 -19.98
N LYS A 40 -19.51 -8.38 -20.23
CA LYS A 40 -18.36 -7.50 -20.51
C LYS A 40 -18.27 -6.37 -19.48
N PRO A 41 -17.83 -6.67 -18.25
CA PRO A 41 -17.68 -5.65 -17.23
C PRO A 41 -16.60 -4.65 -17.64
N ASP A 42 -16.86 -3.36 -17.47
CA ASP A 42 -15.88 -2.31 -17.71
C ASP A 42 -14.78 -2.30 -16.63
N PHE A 43 -13.65 -1.66 -16.95
CA PHE A 43 -12.49 -1.62 -16.07
C PHE A 43 -12.77 -0.91 -14.73
N LYS A 44 -13.71 0.06 -14.69
CA LYS A 44 -14.10 0.76 -13.47
C LYS A 44 -14.84 -0.18 -12.54
N THR A 45 -15.82 -0.93 -13.07
CA THR A 45 -16.58 -1.95 -12.32
C THR A 45 -15.65 -3.02 -11.76
N ILE A 46 -14.66 -3.49 -12.54
CA ILE A 46 -13.66 -4.46 -12.08
C ILE A 46 -12.80 -3.87 -10.95
N ALA A 47 -12.34 -2.63 -11.10
CA ALA A 47 -11.53 -1.95 -10.08
C ALA A 47 -12.32 -1.68 -8.80
N GLU A 48 -13.57 -1.22 -8.91
CA GLU A 48 -14.47 -1.01 -7.77
C GLU A 48 -14.80 -2.30 -7.04
N PHE A 49 -15.06 -3.36 -7.78
CA PHE A 49 -15.29 -4.67 -7.15
C PHE A 49 -14.11 -5.10 -6.29
N ARG A 50 -12.88 -4.96 -6.77
CA ARG A 50 -11.66 -5.26 -5.96
C ARG A 50 -11.58 -4.37 -4.74
N ARG A 51 -11.78 -3.06 -4.90
CA ARG A 51 -11.68 -2.09 -3.81
C ARG A 51 -12.70 -2.35 -2.71
N ASN A 52 -13.95 -2.61 -3.10
CA ASN A 52 -15.07 -2.76 -2.16
C ASN A 52 -15.14 -4.14 -1.51
N ASN A 53 -14.39 -5.13 -2.02
CA ASN A 53 -14.42 -6.51 -1.53
C ASN A 53 -13.06 -7.01 -1.04
N LYS A 54 -12.16 -6.14 -0.57
CA LYS A 54 -10.79 -6.50 -0.13
C LYS A 54 -10.81 -7.61 0.92
N SER A 55 -11.60 -7.46 1.99
CA SER A 55 -11.71 -8.44 3.08
C SER A 55 -12.30 -9.77 2.61
N SER A 56 -13.32 -9.72 1.74
CA SER A 56 -13.92 -10.94 1.16
C SER A 56 -12.93 -11.70 0.27
N LEU A 57 -12.12 -10.99 -0.51
CA LEU A 57 -11.08 -11.60 -1.35
C LEU A 57 -9.97 -12.25 -0.50
N ALA A 58 -9.54 -11.60 0.59
CA ALA A 58 -8.62 -12.19 1.55
C ALA A 58 -9.19 -13.47 2.20
N ASN A 59 -10.48 -13.44 2.56
CA ASN A 59 -11.17 -14.63 3.08
C ASN A 59 -11.24 -15.78 2.07
N VAL A 60 -11.41 -15.48 0.77
CA VAL A 60 -11.36 -16.51 -0.28
C VAL A 60 -10.02 -17.23 -0.29
N LEU A 61 -8.90 -16.51 -0.19
CA LEU A 61 -7.56 -17.10 -0.11
C LEU A 61 -7.43 -18.03 1.11
N LYS A 62 -7.87 -17.56 2.29
CA LYS A 62 -7.89 -18.38 3.52
C LYS A 62 -8.75 -19.65 3.37
N GLN A 63 -9.90 -19.55 2.69
CA GLN A 63 -10.73 -20.75 2.41
C GLN A 63 -10.07 -21.72 1.43
N CYS A 64 -9.36 -21.21 0.41
CA CYS A 64 -8.58 -22.06 -0.49
C CYS A 64 -7.49 -22.83 0.28
N ALA A 65 -6.75 -22.14 1.17
CA ALA A 65 -5.76 -22.80 2.03
C ALA A 65 -6.40 -23.90 2.90
N ARG A 66 -7.56 -23.63 3.51
CA ARG A 66 -8.31 -24.64 4.29
C ARG A 66 -8.77 -25.84 3.46
N VAL A 67 -9.14 -25.64 2.20
CA VAL A 67 -9.43 -26.76 1.28
C VAL A 67 -8.16 -27.57 1.00
N CYS A 68 -7.02 -26.92 0.77
CA CYS A 68 -5.73 -27.60 0.59
C CYS A 68 -5.32 -28.42 1.83
N ILE A 69 -5.59 -27.90 3.03
CA ILE A 69 -5.37 -28.64 4.28
C ILE A 69 -6.25 -29.91 4.32
N LYS A 70 -7.55 -29.79 4.03
CA LYS A 70 -8.48 -30.93 4.00
C LYS A 70 -8.10 -31.98 2.97
N LEU A 71 -7.48 -31.60 1.87
CA LEU A 71 -6.98 -32.49 0.83
C LEU A 71 -5.59 -33.09 1.15
N GLY A 72 -5.01 -32.74 2.30
CA GLY A 72 -3.68 -33.22 2.70
C GLY A 72 -2.53 -32.61 1.87
N LEU A 73 -2.79 -31.52 1.14
CA LEU A 73 -1.79 -30.80 0.34
C LEU A 73 -0.93 -29.86 1.21
N ILE A 74 -1.45 -29.42 2.34
CA ILE A 74 -0.78 -28.63 3.37
C ILE A 74 -0.73 -29.44 4.64
N GLU A 75 0.45 -29.62 5.22
CA GLU A 75 0.65 -30.34 6.48
C GLU A 75 0.81 -29.42 7.67
N GLY A 76 1.41 -28.24 7.48
CA GLY A 76 1.63 -27.25 8.52
C GLY A 76 2.60 -27.69 9.61
N ASN A 77 3.56 -28.55 9.28
CA ASN A 77 4.60 -28.99 10.21
C ASN A 77 5.76 -27.99 10.23
N THR A 78 6.24 -27.61 9.04
CA THR A 78 7.27 -26.58 8.85
C THR A 78 6.71 -25.46 8.00
N LEU A 79 6.85 -24.22 8.45
CA LEU A 79 6.44 -23.03 7.73
C LEU A 79 7.66 -22.19 7.36
N PHE A 80 7.60 -21.58 6.19
CA PHE A 80 8.58 -20.61 5.74
C PHE A 80 7.92 -19.25 5.60
N LEU A 81 8.53 -18.23 6.21
CA LEU A 81 8.11 -16.83 6.11
C LEU A 81 9.14 -16.06 5.29
N ASP A 82 8.67 -15.32 4.29
CA ASP A 82 9.49 -14.42 3.49
C ASP A 82 8.75 -13.10 3.21
N GLY A 83 9.51 -12.03 3.04
CA GLY A 83 9.04 -10.69 2.77
C GLY A 83 9.53 -10.16 1.43
N SER A 84 8.63 -9.55 0.66
CA SER A 84 8.97 -8.91 -0.62
C SER A 84 8.56 -7.46 -0.64
N LYS A 85 9.48 -6.57 -1.04
CA LYS A 85 9.21 -5.14 -1.15
C LYS A 85 8.53 -4.84 -2.50
N ILE A 86 7.31 -4.31 -2.46
CA ILE A 86 6.49 -4.00 -3.64
C ILE A 86 6.38 -2.48 -3.80
N ARG A 87 6.64 -1.96 -5.00
CA ARG A 87 6.50 -0.54 -5.29
C ARG A 87 5.02 -0.14 -5.34
N ALA A 88 4.69 0.98 -4.68
CA ALA A 88 3.41 1.66 -4.83
C ALA A 88 3.34 2.39 -6.18
N SER A 89 2.13 2.68 -6.65
CA SER A 89 1.91 3.56 -7.80
C SER A 89 1.96 5.04 -7.39
N ALA A 90 3.04 5.41 -6.67
CA ALA A 90 3.26 6.73 -6.12
C ALA A 90 4.74 7.11 -6.20
N SER A 91 5.02 8.41 -6.42
CA SER A 91 6.40 8.91 -6.34
C SER A 91 6.83 9.03 -4.87
N ILE A 92 8.09 8.72 -4.60
CA ILE A 92 8.70 8.96 -3.30
C ILE A 92 8.78 10.46 -2.98
N ASP A 93 8.87 11.30 -4.00
CA ASP A 93 8.92 12.75 -3.84
C ASP A 93 7.63 13.33 -3.24
N ASN A 94 6.53 12.57 -3.32
CA ASN A 94 5.26 12.89 -2.69
C ASN A 94 5.15 12.40 -1.24
N SER A 95 6.23 11.81 -0.69
CA SER A 95 6.29 11.38 0.70
C SER A 95 6.78 12.53 1.59
N TRP A 96 6.05 12.78 2.66
CA TRP A 96 6.27 13.84 3.62
C TRP A 96 6.59 13.22 4.98
N ASP A 97 7.62 13.72 5.62
CA ASP A 97 7.94 13.52 7.03
C ASP A 97 7.81 14.86 7.79
N GLU A 98 7.83 14.81 9.10
CA GLU A 98 7.70 16.00 9.95
C GLU A 98 8.73 17.07 9.60
N ASN A 99 9.99 16.70 9.47
CA ASN A 99 11.09 17.62 9.15
C ASN A 99 10.87 18.31 7.80
N ARG A 100 10.41 17.58 6.82
CA ARG A 100 10.10 18.11 5.48
C ARG A 100 8.91 19.06 5.53
N CYS A 101 7.87 18.73 6.32
CA CYS A 101 6.73 19.62 6.52
C CYS A 101 7.16 20.93 7.16
N LEU A 102 7.91 20.88 8.25
CA LEU A 102 8.38 22.07 8.97
C LEU A 102 9.26 22.98 8.09
N LYS A 103 10.25 22.41 7.41
CA LYS A 103 11.08 23.16 6.45
C LYS A 103 10.29 23.76 5.30
N ARG A 104 9.24 23.10 4.86
CA ARG A 104 8.38 23.63 3.78
C ARG A 104 7.51 24.76 4.29
N LEU A 105 6.94 24.64 5.50
CA LEU A 105 6.17 25.70 6.14
C LEU A 105 7.01 26.95 6.35
N GLU A 106 8.23 26.82 6.87
CA GLU A 106 9.16 27.94 7.05
C GLU A 106 9.41 28.70 5.73
N LYS A 107 9.66 27.97 4.65
CA LYS A 107 9.85 28.58 3.31
C LYS A 107 8.59 29.27 2.80
N ILE A 108 7.42 28.69 3.02
CA ILE A 108 6.14 29.27 2.61
C ILE A 108 5.86 30.53 3.43
N ASP A 109 6.04 30.48 4.75
CA ASP A 109 5.79 31.61 5.64
C ASP A 109 6.75 32.77 5.34
N LYS A 110 8.02 32.48 5.04
CA LYS A 110 8.99 33.47 4.58
C LYS A 110 8.55 34.13 3.28
N ARG A 111 8.11 33.31 2.27
CA ARG A 111 7.67 33.87 0.98
C ARG A 111 6.38 34.69 1.11
N ILE A 112 5.46 34.27 1.97
CA ILE A 112 4.25 35.05 2.28
C ILE A 112 4.64 36.41 2.89
N ALA A 113 5.58 36.45 3.82
CA ALA A 113 6.05 37.70 4.43
C ALA A 113 6.74 38.62 3.39
N GLU A 114 7.54 38.05 2.49
CA GLU A 114 8.16 38.79 1.37
C GLU A 114 7.10 39.39 0.45
N ILE A 115 6.09 38.62 0.03
CA ILE A 115 5.00 39.12 -0.84
C ILE A 115 4.23 40.25 -0.15
N LEU A 116 3.91 40.11 1.14
CA LEU A 116 3.21 41.17 1.87
C LEU A 116 4.05 42.44 1.96
N SER A 117 5.37 42.36 2.18
CA SER A 117 6.26 43.51 2.15
C SER A 117 6.36 44.12 0.76
N GLU A 118 6.45 43.30 -0.31
CA GLU A 118 6.45 43.79 -1.71
C GLU A 118 5.13 44.50 -2.07
N CYS A 119 3.98 44.04 -1.56
CA CYS A 119 2.69 44.71 -1.73
C CYS A 119 2.66 46.09 -1.04
N GLU A 120 3.14 46.16 0.22
CA GLU A 120 3.20 47.44 0.95
C GLU A 120 4.10 48.46 0.26
N ASP A 121 5.24 48.05 -0.28
CA ASP A 121 6.16 48.90 -1.05
C ASP A 121 5.55 49.34 -2.38
N THR A 122 4.77 48.48 -3.04
CA THR A 122 4.08 48.79 -4.31
C THR A 122 2.94 49.79 -4.09
N ASP A 123 2.15 49.63 -3.04
CA ASP A 123 1.07 50.55 -2.66
C ASP A 123 1.59 51.95 -2.35
N GLN A 124 2.81 52.06 -1.77
CA GLN A 124 3.44 53.35 -1.48
C GLN A 124 3.97 54.06 -2.74
N ASN A 125 4.28 53.32 -3.81
CA ASN A 125 4.93 53.84 -5.01
C ASN A 125 3.99 54.01 -6.22
N GLU A 126 2.66 53.84 -6.08
CA GLU A 126 1.62 54.01 -7.14
C GLU A 126 1.95 53.28 -8.46
N SER A 127 2.54 52.09 -8.43
CA SER A 127 2.97 51.38 -9.63
C SER A 127 2.06 50.19 -9.97
N GLU A 128 1.52 50.28 -11.18
CA GLU A 128 0.82 49.30 -12.05
C GLU A 128 -0.02 48.18 -11.43
N ASP A 129 -1.35 48.24 -11.60
CA ASP A 129 -2.38 47.24 -11.23
C ASP A 129 -2.05 45.78 -11.62
N SER A 130 -1.28 45.57 -12.70
CA SER A 130 -0.95 44.22 -13.18
C SER A 130 0.04 43.45 -12.30
N SER A 131 0.84 44.15 -11.50
CA SER A 131 1.80 43.55 -10.55
C SER A 131 1.09 43.06 -9.29
N LEU A 132 0.15 43.85 -8.77
CA LEU A 132 -0.62 43.53 -7.56
C LEU A 132 -1.48 42.28 -7.75
N VAL A 133 -2.17 42.15 -8.90
CA VAL A 133 -2.98 40.95 -9.21
C VAL A 133 -2.16 39.68 -9.19
N LYS A 134 -0.94 39.69 -9.73
CA LYS A 134 -0.02 38.50 -9.69
C LYS A 134 0.45 38.17 -8.28
N MET A 135 0.72 39.21 -7.47
CA MET A 135 1.11 39.02 -6.06
C MET A 135 -0.04 38.45 -5.23
N GLU A 136 -1.29 38.89 -5.45
CA GLU A 136 -2.47 38.34 -4.79
C GLU A 136 -2.72 36.88 -5.18
N GLU A 137 -2.54 36.50 -6.45
CA GLU A 137 -2.63 35.10 -6.91
C GLU A 137 -1.55 34.24 -6.25
N GLU A 138 -0.29 34.71 -6.23
CA GLU A 138 0.82 34.01 -5.59
C GLU A 138 0.60 33.84 -4.08
N LEU A 139 0.09 34.86 -3.40
CA LEU A 139 -0.28 34.83 -1.99
C LEU A 139 -1.35 33.76 -1.72
N SER A 140 -2.44 33.78 -2.52
CA SER A 140 -3.52 32.79 -2.42
C SER A 140 -3.01 31.37 -2.61
N ASP A 141 -2.13 31.13 -3.57
CA ASP A 141 -1.58 29.80 -3.84
C ASP A 141 -0.63 29.32 -2.74
N ASN A 142 0.19 30.22 -2.19
CA ASN A 142 1.02 29.91 -1.01
C ASN A 142 0.17 29.59 0.23
N GLN A 143 -0.93 30.30 0.48
CA GLN A 143 -1.85 30.01 1.58
C GLN A 143 -2.54 28.66 1.41
N LYS A 144 -2.97 28.30 0.19
CA LYS A 144 -3.52 26.97 -0.12
C LYS A 144 -2.49 25.87 0.10
N LEU A 145 -1.23 26.08 -0.34
CA LEU A 145 -0.15 25.14 -0.16
C LEU A 145 0.18 24.98 1.33
N ARG A 146 0.24 26.07 2.10
CA ARG A 146 0.40 26.06 3.55
C ARG A 146 -0.64 25.19 4.24
N SER A 147 -1.92 25.40 3.90
CA SER A 147 -3.03 24.63 4.46
C SER A 147 -2.92 23.13 4.16
N LYS A 148 -2.45 22.77 2.96
CA LYS A 148 -2.19 21.36 2.60
C LYS A 148 -1.06 20.76 3.43
N VAL A 149 0.05 21.48 3.62
CA VAL A 149 1.20 20.97 4.40
C VAL A 149 0.84 20.84 5.88
N VAL A 150 0.08 21.78 6.44
CA VAL A 150 -0.43 21.69 7.83
C VAL A 150 -1.29 20.44 8.02
N LYS A 151 -2.24 20.18 7.10
CA LYS A 151 -3.07 18.96 7.15
C LYS A 151 -2.25 17.68 7.08
N ILE A 152 -1.18 17.64 6.27
CA ILE A 152 -0.28 16.48 6.22
C ILE A 152 0.42 16.28 7.56
N LEU A 153 0.91 17.36 8.17
CA LEU A 153 1.56 17.34 9.48
C LEU A 153 0.62 16.88 10.60
N GLU A 154 -0.62 17.37 10.59
CA GLU A 154 -1.67 16.92 11.52
C GLU A 154 -1.95 15.42 11.37
N ASN A 155 -2.08 14.91 10.13
CA ASN A 155 -2.30 13.50 9.87
C ASN A 155 -1.12 12.63 10.32
N LEU A 156 0.13 13.08 10.13
CA LEU A 156 1.31 12.39 10.63
C LEU A 156 1.26 12.22 12.15
N ASN A 157 0.88 13.29 12.87
CA ASN A 157 0.81 13.27 14.33
C ASN A 157 -0.36 12.42 14.86
N VAL A 158 -1.53 12.49 14.21
CA VAL A 158 -2.72 11.73 14.64
C VAL A 158 -2.53 10.23 14.42
N GLU A 159 -1.89 9.84 13.32
CA GLU A 159 -1.70 8.44 12.95
C GLU A 159 -0.36 7.85 13.45
N ASP A 160 0.45 8.63 14.18
CA ASP A 160 1.81 8.26 14.65
C ASP A 160 2.68 7.65 13.52
N LYS A 161 2.53 8.20 12.31
CA LYS A 161 3.26 7.75 11.13
C LYS A 161 4.56 8.52 10.95
N LYS A 162 5.66 7.81 10.69
CA LYS A 162 6.97 8.42 10.36
C LYS A 162 6.97 9.18 9.04
N SER A 163 6.13 8.78 8.11
CA SER A 163 5.97 9.45 6.81
C SER A 163 4.60 9.18 6.20
N LEU A 164 4.09 10.12 5.41
CA LEU A 164 2.84 10.03 4.68
C LEU A 164 3.09 10.38 3.22
N ASN A 165 2.58 9.58 2.28
CA ASN A 165 2.61 9.92 0.86
C ASN A 165 1.29 10.55 0.44
N SER A 166 1.35 11.73 -0.17
CA SER A 166 0.14 12.47 -0.57
C SER A 166 -0.65 11.83 -1.72
N THR A 167 -0.04 10.90 -2.47
CA THR A 167 -0.68 10.16 -3.56
C THR A 167 -1.27 8.84 -3.07
N ASP A 168 -0.57 8.16 -2.16
CA ASP A 168 -0.95 6.86 -1.60
C ASP A 168 -0.64 6.86 -0.09
N PRO A 169 -1.61 7.29 0.74
CA PRO A 169 -1.40 7.44 2.20
C PRO A 169 -1.13 6.13 2.94
N ASP A 170 -1.46 5.00 2.32
CA ASP A 170 -1.26 3.67 2.92
C ASP A 170 0.15 3.13 2.70
N CYS A 171 0.92 3.69 1.73
CA CYS A 171 2.27 3.23 1.47
C CYS A 171 3.30 3.82 2.45
N ALA A 172 4.41 3.11 2.62
CA ALA A 172 5.56 3.57 3.38
C ALA A 172 6.75 3.94 2.48
N LYS A 173 7.72 4.63 3.04
CA LYS A 173 9.03 4.82 2.41
C LYS A 173 9.85 3.55 2.61
N ILE A 174 9.93 2.72 1.59
CA ILE A 174 10.65 1.46 1.60
C ILE A 174 12.08 1.66 1.10
N HIS A 175 13.05 1.11 1.82
CA HIS A 175 14.44 1.06 1.42
C HIS A 175 14.74 -0.28 0.73
N GLY A 176 15.17 -0.24 -0.51
CA GLY A 176 15.55 -1.41 -1.29
C GLY A 176 16.98 -1.30 -1.82
N ARG A 177 17.46 -2.35 -2.48
CA ARG A 177 18.82 -2.38 -3.09
C ARG A 177 19.07 -1.27 -4.12
N GLN A 178 18.02 -0.76 -4.76
CA GLN A 178 18.06 0.29 -5.78
C GLN A 178 17.70 1.68 -5.24
N GLY A 179 17.80 1.89 -3.92
CA GLY A 179 17.42 3.13 -3.26
C GLY A 179 16.03 3.08 -2.62
N SER A 180 15.56 4.26 -2.16
CA SER A 180 14.27 4.39 -1.50
C SER A 180 13.15 4.60 -2.50
N HIS A 181 11.98 4.01 -2.24
CA HIS A 181 10.77 4.21 -3.04
C HIS A 181 9.51 4.17 -2.15
N ALA A 182 8.42 4.74 -2.64
CA ALA A 182 7.11 4.54 -2.04
C ALA A 182 6.66 3.09 -2.30
N GLY A 183 6.22 2.37 -1.27
CA GLY A 183 5.90 0.95 -1.44
C GLY A 183 5.29 0.30 -0.21
N TYR A 184 5.21 -1.01 -0.31
CA TYR A 184 4.66 -1.91 0.69
C TYR A 184 5.61 -3.06 0.94
N ASN A 185 5.48 -3.67 2.09
CA ASN A 185 6.17 -4.90 2.44
C ASN A 185 5.15 -6.05 2.43
N ALA A 186 5.21 -6.89 1.41
CA ALA A 186 4.33 -8.05 1.28
C ALA A 186 4.97 -9.24 2.00
N GLN A 187 4.22 -9.84 2.91
CA GLN A 187 4.62 -11.00 3.71
C GLN A 187 3.89 -12.24 3.21
N ILE A 188 4.57 -13.37 3.13
CA ILE A 188 4.00 -14.64 2.69
C ILE A 188 4.46 -15.73 3.64
N VAL A 189 3.51 -16.57 4.08
CA VAL A 189 3.80 -17.81 4.82
C VAL A 189 3.43 -19.00 3.95
N VAL A 190 4.37 -19.89 3.73
CA VAL A 190 4.20 -21.09 2.90
C VAL A 190 4.47 -22.37 3.68
N ASP A 191 3.78 -23.43 3.31
CA ASP A 191 3.99 -24.77 3.84
C ASP A 191 5.13 -25.49 3.10
N GLU A 192 5.94 -26.27 3.82
CA GLU A 192 7.09 -27.01 3.28
C GLU A 192 6.69 -28.03 2.20
N LYS A 193 5.58 -28.73 2.38
CA LYS A 193 5.25 -29.93 1.59
C LYS A 193 5.14 -29.65 0.09
N HIS A 194 4.42 -28.61 -0.28
CA HIS A 194 4.19 -28.26 -1.69
C HIS A 194 4.39 -26.76 -1.98
N GLY A 195 4.94 -25.99 -1.04
CA GLY A 195 5.12 -24.55 -1.21
C GLY A 195 3.81 -23.78 -1.34
N LEU A 196 2.71 -24.31 -0.77
CA LEU A 196 1.42 -23.65 -0.85
C LEU A 196 1.30 -22.53 0.19
N ILE A 197 0.71 -21.42 -0.24
CA ILE A 197 0.53 -20.22 0.59
C ILE A 197 -0.55 -20.48 1.63
N LEU A 198 -0.20 -20.31 2.90
CA LEU A 198 -1.11 -20.35 4.05
C LEU A 198 -1.64 -18.97 4.40
N ASN A 199 -0.73 -18.00 4.45
CA ASN A 199 -1.06 -16.63 4.75
C ASN A 199 -0.33 -15.69 3.80
N SER A 200 -0.98 -14.59 3.45
CA SER A 200 -0.35 -13.46 2.78
C SER A 200 -0.90 -12.17 3.36
N ASP A 201 -0.03 -11.25 3.67
CA ASP A 201 -0.36 -9.96 4.23
C ASP A 201 0.46 -8.85 3.57
N VAL A 202 0.01 -7.62 3.68
CA VAL A 202 0.72 -6.45 3.15
C VAL A 202 0.80 -5.42 4.27
N VAL A 203 2.00 -5.17 4.73
CA VAL A 203 2.27 -4.21 5.79
C VAL A 203 3.00 -2.98 5.25
N ASN A 204 2.86 -1.88 5.95
CA ASN A 204 3.54 -0.62 5.62
C ASN A 204 4.83 -0.41 6.42
N ASP A 205 5.32 -1.44 7.11
CA ASP A 205 6.60 -1.40 7.80
C ASP A 205 7.74 -1.70 6.81
N ASN A 206 8.81 -0.90 6.89
CA ASN A 206 10.00 -1.09 6.06
C ASN A 206 10.83 -2.31 6.50
N HIS A 207 10.74 -2.69 7.77
CA HIS A 207 11.54 -3.75 8.38
C HIS A 207 10.71 -5.01 8.60
N ASP A 208 11.34 -6.16 8.42
CA ASP A 208 10.72 -7.46 8.63
C ASP A 208 10.78 -7.91 10.10
N GLN A 209 11.61 -7.26 10.92
CA GLN A 209 11.94 -7.61 12.31
C GLN A 209 10.74 -7.76 13.26
N HIS A 210 9.61 -7.07 12.98
CA HIS A 210 8.41 -7.09 13.83
C HIS A 210 7.26 -7.88 13.20
N GLN A 211 7.52 -8.59 12.10
CA GLN A 211 6.47 -9.27 11.35
C GLN A 211 6.35 -10.75 11.67
N PHE A 212 7.39 -11.36 12.28
CA PHE A 212 7.48 -12.80 12.44
C PHE A 212 6.30 -13.39 13.24
N SER A 213 6.07 -12.89 14.46
CA SER A 213 5.02 -13.43 15.34
C SER A 213 3.64 -13.30 14.74
N GLY A 214 3.29 -12.09 14.26
CA GLY A 214 1.97 -11.81 13.70
C GLY A 214 1.66 -12.64 12.45
N GLN A 215 2.64 -12.86 11.57
CA GLN A 215 2.43 -13.66 10.36
C GLN A 215 2.28 -15.16 10.66
N ILE A 216 3.04 -15.68 11.63
CA ILE A 216 2.91 -17.07 12.07
C ILE A 216 1.57 -17.29 12.80
N GLU A 217 1.14 -16.36 13.66
CA GLU A 217 -0.17 -16.43 14.32
C GLU A 217 -1.32 -16.48 13.30
N GLN A 218 -1.30 -15.60 12.29
CA GLN A 218 -2.30 -15.63 11.22
C GLN A 218 -2.29 -16.96 10.45
N ALA A 219 -1.11 -17.56 10.23
CA ALA A 219 -1.01 -18.88 9.61
C ALA A 219 -1.57 -19.99 10.52
N CYS A 220 -1.33 -19.91 11.83
CA CYS A 220 -1.91 -20.83 12.82
C CYS A 220 -3.43 -20.78 12.83
N ASP A 221 -4.04 -19.59 12.69
CA ASP A 221 -5.50 -19.41 12.59
C ASP A 221 -6.10 -20.14 11.36
N VAL A 222 -5.35 -20.16 10.26
CA VAL A 222 -5.77 -20.88 9.05
C VAL A 222 -5.60 -22.39 9.21
N LEU A 223 -4.47 -22.82 9.82
CA LEU A 223 -4.15 -24.24 10.07
C LEU A 223 -5.04 -24.87 11.13
N GLY A 224 -5.48 -24.10 12.14
CA GLY A 224 -6.14 -24.62 13.34
C GLY A 224 -5.19 -25.35 14.31
N LYS A 225 -3.85 -25.23 14.11
CA LYS A 225 -2.82 -25.81 14.98
C LYS A 225 -1.53 -24.99 14.88
N LYS A 226 -0.63 -25.15 15.86
CA LYS A 226 0.73 -24.60 15.79
C LYS A 226 1.64 -25.47 14.91
N PRO A 227 2.53 -24.88 14.09
CA PRO A 227 3.57 -25.63 13.40
C PRO A 227 4.62 -26.15 14.41
N LYS A 228 5.42 -27.13 14.01
CA LYS A 228 6.54 -27.62 14.81
C LYS A 228 7.78 -26.75 14.64
N VAL A 229 7.94 -26.20 13.44
CA VAL A 229 9.09 -25.37 13.05
C VAL A 229 8.60 -24.20 12.21
N ALA A 230 9.15 -23.02 12.44
CA ALA A 230 8.97 -21.84 11.58
C ALA A 230 10.35 -21.30 11.19
N CYS A 231 10.55 -21.08 9.90
CA CYS A 231 11.80 -20.60 9.31
C CYS A 231 11.60 -19.25 8.62
N SER A 232 12.57 -18.37 8.78
CA SER A 232 12.65 -17.11 8.05
C SER A 232 14.11 -16.73 7.79
N ASP A 233 14.34 -15.72 6.98
CA ASP A 233 15.69 -15.18 6.82
C ASP A 233 16.12 -14.35 8.04
N SER A 234 17.39 -13.93 8.06
CA SER A 234 17.96 -13.13 9.16
C SER A 234 17.34 -11.76 9.31
N GLY A 235 16.62 -11.27 8.30
CA GLY A 235 15.89 -9.99 8.34
C GLY A 235 14.75 -9.96 9.35
N PHE A 236 14.23 -11.13 9.74
CA PHE A 236 13.20 -11.31 10.77
C PHE A 236 13.77 -11.54 12.17
N SER A 237 15.09 -11.59 12.34
CA SER A 237 15.72 -11.91 13.63
C SER A 237 15.48 -10.80 14.65
N ASN A 238 14.55 -11.07 15.56
CA ASN A 238 14.25 -10.24 16.72
C ASN A 238 13.90 -11.15 17.89
N ILE A 239 14.66 -11.06 19.00
CA ILE A 239 14.49 -11.92 20.17
C ILE A 239 13.10 -11.74 20.77
N ASP A 240 12.62 -10.50 20.91
CA ASP A 240 11.31 -10.19 21.48
C ASP A 240 10.15 -10.79 20.65
N GLU A 241 10.32 -10.91 19.33
CA GLU A 241 9.35 -11.55 18.43
C GLU A 241 9.39 -13.08 18.53
N LEU A 242 10.58 -13.65 18.65
CA LEU A 242 10.77 -15.10 18.80
C LEU A 242 10.25 -15.62 20.14
N GLU A 243 10.40 -14.86 21.22
CA GLU A 243 9.89 -15.22 22.55
C GLU A 243 8.36 -15.23 22.63
N LYS A 244 7.67 -14.50 21.77
CA LYS A 244 6.19 -14.52 21.70
C LYS A 244 5.63 -15.85 21.17
N ILE A 245 6.45 -16.60 20.46
CA ILE A 245 6.01 -17.81 19.77
C ILE A 245 6.73 -19.01 20.36
N ASP A 246 5.99 -19.89 21.01
CA ASP A 246 6.48 -21.20 21.50
C ASP A 246 6.53 -22.22 20.34
N ILE A 247 7.51 -22.02 19.44
CA ILE A 247 7.78 -22.85 18.25
C ILE A 247 9.28 -22.89 18.02
N LYS A 248 9.77 -24.03 17.49
CA LYS A 248 11.17 -24.15 17.05
C LYS A 248 11.39 -23.49 15.70
#